data_be81dda908a0a327299fb76b1220a151
#
_entry.id   be81dda908a0a327299fb76b1220a151
#
_cell.length_a   1.000
_cell.length_b   1.000
_cell.length_c   1.000
_cell.angle_alpha   90.00
_cell.angle_beta   90.00
_cell.angle_gamma   90.00
#
_symmetry.space_group_name_H-M   'P 1'
#
loop_
_entity.id
_entity.type
_entity.pdbx_description
1 polymer ?
#
loop_
_entity_poly.entity_id
_entity_poly.type
_entity_poly.pdbx_seq_one_letter_code
_entity_poly.pdbx_strand_id
1 'polypeptide(L)'
;WRLHSSKEDNYRIQWSFTNSSNERVFLQSNQLDLPSGTSLDAAIRFISRSYELRIPTVLAPGAYKLTMQLQNSAGAETHSAFTRPVFISQRLRSYKPYVPSIPLVAQFGSLFRLDGYDLQETPTSITLHLNWKALLQPRDDYKYFVHLWHNGQIITQVDTMPASGQYPTSWWAEGE
;
A
#
# COMPACT_ATOMS: atom_id res chain seq x y z
N TRP A 1 23.82 -11.46 12.44
CA TRP A 1 22.88 -12.12 13.38
C TRP A 1 23.22 -13.60 13.40
N ARG A 2 23.44 -14.18 14.57
CA ARG A 2 23.64 -15.61 14.71
C ARG A 2 22.35 -16.18 15.29
N LEU A 3 21.55 -16.84 14.45
CA LEU A 3 20.37 -17.58 14.86
C LEU A 3 20.83 -18.98 15.25
N HIS A 4 20.67 -19.36 16.49
CA HIS A 4 20.74 -20.75 16.93
C HIS A 4 19.33 -21.31 16.86
N SER A 5 19.02 -22.10 15.84
CA SER A 5 17.74 -22.76 15.66
C SER A 5 17.91 -24.26 15.82
N SER A 6 17.18 -24.82 16.76
CA SER A 6 16.85 -26.23 16.74
C SER A 6 15.51 -26.39 16.04
N LYS A 7 15.50 -26.95 14.83
CA LYS A 7 14.35 -27.44 14.08
C LYS A 7 13.15 -26.47 13.93
N GLU A 8 12.89 -26.02 12.69
CA GLU A 8 11.60 -25.47 12.19
C GLU A 8 10.99 -24.29 12.95
N ASP A 9 11.80 -23.40 13.49
CA ASP A 9 11.26 -22.17 14.05
C ASP A 9 10.84 -21.21 12.94
N ASN A 10 9.55 -21.01 12.80
CA ASN A 10 9.00 -19.96 11.97
C ASN A 10 9.28 -18.62 12.63
N TYR A 11 10.03 -17.78 11.96
CA TYR A 11 10.32 -16.43 12.43
C TYR A 11 9.40 -15.41 11.79
N ARG A 12 9.09 -14.35 12.53
CA ARG A 12 8.38 -13.18 12.05
C ARG A 12 9.22 -11.94 12.25
N ILE A 13 9.21 -11.07 11.26
CA ILE A 13 9.74 -9.72 11.40
C ILE A 13 8.60 -8.81 11.78
N GLN A 14 8.72 -8.12 12.89
CA GLN A 14 7.77 -7.13 13.35
C GLN A 14 8.34 -5.73 13.16
N TRP A 15 7.58 -4.88 12.49
CA TRP A 15 7.89 -3.49 12.27
C TRP A 15 6.98 -2.62 13.13
N SER A 16 7.53 -1.63 13.78
CA SER A 16 6.74 -0.67 14.55
C SER A 16 7.24 0.75 14.38
N PHE A 17 6.30 1.71 14.40
CA PHE A 17 6.59 3.12 14.54
C PHE A 17 6.25 3.56 15.97
N THR A 18 7.18 4.29 16.60
CA THR A 18 6.99 4.91 17.89
C THR A 18 7.11 6.42 17.71
N ASN A 19 6.15 7.18 18.21
CA ASN A 19 6.14 8.64 18.17
C ASN A 19 7.11 9.26 19.18
N SER A 20 7.17 10.59 19.21
CA SER A 20 8.01 11.34 20.15
C SER A 20 7.64 11.13 21.63
N SER A 21 6.40 10.75 21.91
CA SER A 21 5.90 10.39 23.26
C SER A 21 6.20 8.94 23.63
N ASN A 22 6.99 8.23 22.82
CA ASN A 22 7.33 6.81 23.00
C ASN A 22 6.11 5.86 22.91
N GLU A 23 5.04 6.31 22.28
CA GLU A 23 3.84 5.53 22.03
C GLU A 23 3.96 4.79 20.71
N ARG A 24 3.60 3.49 20.68
CA ARG A 24 3.56 2.70 19.46
C ARG A 24 2.30 3.01 18.67
N VAL A 25 2.46 3.62 17.52
CA VAL A 25 1.35 4.11 16.66
C VAL A 25 1.10 3.25 15.43
N PHE A 26 1.99 2.30 15.16
CA PHE A 26 1.87 1.39 14.02
C PHE A 26 2.57 0.08 14.32
N LEU A 27 2.00 -1.02 13.83
CA LEU A 27 2.58 -2.36 13.92
C LEU A 27 2.24 -3.16 12.66
N GLN A 28 3.26 -3.72 12.02
CA GLN A 28 3.13 -4.65 10.90
C GLN A 28 4.01 -5.87 11.15
N SER A 29 3.51 -7.06 10.84
CA SER A 29 4.26 -8.31 10.93
C SER A 29 4.32 -8.99 9.58
N ASN A 30 5.50 -9.46 9.22
CA ASN A 30 5.74 -10.24 8.00
C ASN A 30 6.38 -11.59 8.39
N GLN A 31 5.94 -12.65 7.74
CA GLN A 31 6.59 -13.96 7.87
C GLN A 31 8.00 -13.86 7.27
N LEU A 32 9.00 -14.42 7.96
CA LEU A 32 10.33 -14.61 7.40
C LEU A 32 10.40 -16.02 6.80
N ASP A 33 10.23 -16.08 5.48
CA ASP A 33 10.37 -17.35 4.76
C ASP A 33 11.84 -17.67 4.60
N LEU A 34 12.30 -18.69 5.32
CA LEU A 34 13.63 -19.27 5.15
C LEU A 34 13.54 -20.35 4.06
N PRO A 35 14.55 -20.47 3.19
CA PRO A 35 14.60 -21.57 2.22
C PRO A 35 14.50 -22.90 2.94
N SER A 36 13.60 -23.80 2.47
CA SER A 36 13.45 -25.14 3.03
C SER A 36 14.78 -25.92 2.98
N GLY A 37 15.10 -26.60 4.07
CA GLY A 37 16.37 -27.36 4.19
C GLY A 37 17.58 -26.52 4.56
N THR A 38 17.40 -25.27 4.96
CA THR A 38 18.51 -24.43 5.46
C THR A 38 18.82 -24.83 6.90
N SER A 39 19.76 -25.74 7.11
CA SER A 39 20.42 -25.87 8.41
C SER A 39 21.26 -24.62 8.64
N LEU A 40 20.92 -23.84 9.67
CA LEU A 40 21.65 -22.62 10.03
C LEU A 40 23.03 -22.91 10.65
N ASP A 41 23.36 -24.16 10.86
CA ASP A 41 24.59 -24.56 11.53
C ASP A 41 25.87 -24.63 10.66
N ALA A 42 25.76 -24.48 9.34
CA ALA A 42 26.87 -24.86 8.49
C ALA A 42 27.63 -23.74 7.78
N ALA A 43 27.15 -22.53 7.73
CA ALA A 43 27.93 -21.40 7.20
C ALA A 43 27.18 -20.06 7.48
N ILE A 44 27.91 -18.99 7.70
CA ILE A 44 27.34 -17.65 7.75
C ILE A 44 26.73 -17.37 6.38
N ARG A 45 25.41 -17.48 6.29
CA ARG A 45 24.67 -17.16 5.07
C ARG A 45 24.01 -15.81 5.28
N PHE A 46 24.25 -14.90 4.36
CA PHE A 46 23.52 -13.63 4.31
C PHE A 46 22.25 -13.84 3.52
N ILE A 47 21.10 -13.53 4.14
CA ILE A 47 19.81 -13.51 3.48
C ILE A 47 19.44 -12.04 3.31
N SER A 48 19.31 -11.60 2.06
CA SER A 48 18.77 -10.28 1.74
C SER A 48 17.31 -10.41 1.37
N ARG A 49 16.44 -9.60 2.01
CA ARG A 49 15.01 -9.50 1.72
C ARG A 49 14.60 -8.05 1.73
N SER A 50 13.72 -7.70 0.81
CA SER A 50 13.07 -6.39 0.78
C SER A 50 11.65 -6.52 1.32
N TYR A 51 11.26 -5.59 2.17
CA TYR A 51 9.92 -5.52 2.73
C TYR A 51 9.32 -4.16 2.44
N GLU A 52 8.08 -4.16 1.98
CA GLU A 52 7.30 -2.94 1.83
C GLU A 52 6.54 -2.67 3.14
N LEU A 53 6.76 -1.49 3.71
CA LEU A 53 6.03 -1.01 4.88
C LEU A 53 4.96 -0.02 4.40
N ARG A 54 3.71 -0.41 4.50
CA ARG A 54 2.59 0.46 4.16
C ARG A 54 2.30 1.38 5.33
N ILE A 55 2.58 2.67 5.13
CA ILE A 55 2.32 3.69 6.14
C ILE A 55 0.81 3.99 6.18
N PRO A 56 0.13 3.77 7.32
CA PRO A 56 -1.28 4.08 7.45
C PRO A 56 -1.59 5.54 7.11
N THR A 57 -2.72 5.77 6.46
CA THR A 57 -3.14 7.12 6.07
C THR A 57 -3.48 8.01 7.25
N VAL A 58 -3.85 7.40 8.38
CA VAL A 58 -4.17 8.09 9.64
C VAL A 58 -2.93 8.52 10.43
N LEU A 59 -1.73 8.07 10.02
CA LEU A 59 -0.51 8.43 10.73
C LEU A 59 -0.15 9.89 10.44
N ALA A 60 -0.06 10.69 11.50
CA ALA A 60 0.26 12.11 11.38
C ALA A 60 1.67 12.32 10.79
N PRO A 61 1.91 13.40 10.04
CA PRO A 61 3.25 13.78 9.64
C PRO A 61 4.13 14.05 10.87
N GLY A 62 5.40 13.67 10.80
CA GLY A 62 6.31 13.93 11.91
C GLY A 62 7.47 12.97 11.99
N ALA A 63 8.25 13.13 13.06
CA ALA A 63 9.38 12.28 13.38
C ALA A 63 8.92 11.04 14.15
N TYR A 64 9.39 9.89 13.70
CA TYR A 64 9.11 8.60 14.32
C TYR A 64 10.39 7.79 14.47
N LYS A 65 10.33 6.81 15.33
CA LYS A 65 11.35 5.77 15.46
C LYS A 65 10.81 4.49 14.81
N LEU A 66 11.41 4.07 13.70
CA LEU A 66 11.13 2.77 13.10
C LEU A 66 11.95 1.72 13.83
N THR A 67 11.29 0.70 14.34
CA THR A 67 11.90 -0.43 15.01
C THR A 67 11.54 -1.72 14.27
N MET A 68 12.55 -2.56 14.03
CA MET A 68 12.40 -3.91 13.52
C MET A 68 12.78 -4.92 14.60
N GLN A 69 11.93 -5.88 14.86
CA GLN A 69 12.15 -6.95 15.81
C GLN A 69 11.99 -8.31 15.13
N LEU A 70 12.82 -9.27 15.51
CA LEU A 70 12.66 -10.65 15.10
C LEU A 70 12.00 -11.43 16.23
N GLN A 71 10.89 -12.10 15.92
CA GLN A 71 10.14 -12.91 16.87
C GLN A 71 10.11 -14.36 16.38
N ASN A 72 10.16 -15.32 17.32
CA ASN A 72 9.91 -16.72 17.02
C ASN A 72 8.41 -17.03 16.93
N SER A 73 8.06 -18.26 16.62
CA SER A 73 6.66 -18.73 16.51
C SER A 73 5.86 -18.58 17.82
N ALA A 74 6.53 -18.56 18.97
CA ALA A 74 5.89 -18.31 20.27
C ALA A 74 5.68 -16.84 20.58
N GLY A 75 6.08 -15.91 19.70
CA GLY A 75 5.98 -14.47 19.91
C GLY A 75 7.04 -13.90 20.86
N ALA A 76 7.99 -14.72 21.29
CA ALA A 76 9.11 -14.23 22.08
C ALA A 76 10.11 -13.48 21.19
N GLU A 77 10.60 -12.34 21.67
CA GLU A 77 11.69 -11.64 21.01
C GLU A 77 12.95 -12.47 21.07
N THR A 78 13.49 -12.81 19.91
CA THR A 78 14.71 -13.63 19.85
C THR A 78 15.96 -12.77 19.78
N HIS A 79 15.85 -11.54 19.26
CA HIS A 79 16.96 -10.58 19.21
C HIS A 79 16.49 -9.15 19.13
N SER A 80 17.27 -8.26 19.70
CA SER A 80 17.00 -6.85 19.74
C SER A 80 17.06 -6.18 18.38
N ALA A 81 16.21 -5.26 18.28
CA ALA A 81 15.77 -4.48 17.17
C ALA A 81 16.85 -3.62 16.55
N PHE A 82 16.76 -3.55 15.26
CA PHE A 82 17.26 -2.41 14.51
C PHE A 82 16.30 -1.24 14.73
N THR A 83 16.84 -0.10 15.12
CA THR A 83 16.05 1.13 15.32
C THR A 83 16.64 2.26 14.52
N ARG A 84 15.79 2.99 13.79
CA ARG A 84 16.18 4.17 13.00
C ARG A 84 15.18 5.30 13.15
N PRO A 85 15.65 6.55 13.23
CA PRO A 85 14.77 7.70 13.07
C PRO A 85 14.28 7.77 11.61
N VAL A 86 12.99 8.05 11.45
CA VAL A 86 12.35 8.26 10.15
C VAL A 86 11.44 9.48 10.24
N PHE A 87 11.25 10.17 9.14
CA PHE A 87 10.32 11.28 9.06
C PHE A 87 9.19 10.93 8.08
N ILE A 88 7.96 10.98 8.56
CA ILE A 88 6.77 10.77 7.73
C ILE A 88 6.31 12.13 7.23
N SER A 89 6.37 12.31 5.93
CA SER A 89 5.92 13.52 5.26
C SER A 89 4.41 13.55 5.14
N GLN A 90 3.85 14.75 5.15
CA GLN A 90 2.45 14.94 4.83
C GLN A 90 2.20 14.62 3.36
N ARG A 91 1.19 13.80 3.08
CA ARG A 91 0.65 13.69 1.73
C ARG A 91 -0.32 14.83 1.47
N LEU A 92 -0.17 15.46 0.33
CA LEU A 92 -1.18 16.38 -0.16
C LEU A 92 -2.40 15.53 -0.56
N ARG A 93 -3.51 15.74 0.15
CA ARG A 93 -4.78 15.07 -0.10
C ARG A 93 -5.79 16.06 -0.60
N SER A 94 -6.64 15.64 -1.51
CA SER A 94 -7.75 16.47 -1.99
C SER A 94 -9.07 15.88 -1.51
N TYR A 95 -9.70 16.60 -0.61
CA TYR A 95 -11.08 16.34 -0.16
C TYR A 95 -12.08 17.33 -0.79
N LYS A 96 -11.57 18.23 -1.63
CA LYS A 96 -12.41 19.21 -2.28
C LYS A 96 -13.26 18.51 -3.34
N PRO A 97 -14.59 18.61 -3.26
CA PRO A 97 -15.45 18.07 -4.30
C PRO A 97 -15.08 18.67 -5.66
N TYR A 98 -14.85 17.81 -6.62
CA TYR A 98 -14.78 18.20 -8.02
C TYR A 98 -16.18 18.11 -8.62
N VAL A 99 -16.55 19.05 -9.45
CA VAL A 99 -17.84 19.03 -10.17
C VAL A 99 -17.53 18.65 -11.62
N PRO A 100 -17.76 17.38 -12.02
CA PRO A 100 -17.53 16.94 -13.39
C PRO A 100 -18.55 17.57 -14.33
N SER A 101 -18.17 17.79 -15.57
CA SER A 101 -19.09 18.30 -16.62
C SER A 101 -20.20 17.31 -16.94
N ILE A 102 -19.93 16.01 -16.78
CA ILE A 102 -20.93 14.94 -16.94
C ILE A 102 -21.04 14.21 -15.60
N PRO A 103 -22.04 14.54 -14.77
CA PRO A 103 -22.25 13.85 -13.50
C PRO A 103 -22.76 12.44 -13.72
N LEU A 104 -22.17 11.48 -13.00
CA LEU A 104 -22.55 10.09 -13.03
C LEU A 104 -22.24 9.49 -11.66
N VAL A 105 -23.26 8.98 -10.97
CA VAL A 105 -23.03 8.28 -9.70
C VAL A 105 -23.04 6.79 -9.95
N ALA A 106 -21.84 6.18 -9.89
CA ALA A 106 -21.69 4.73 -9.97
C ALA A 106 -20.81 4.23 -8.81
N GLN A 107 -21.32 3.26 -8.06
CA GLN A 107 -20.62 2.69 -6.92
C GLN A 107 -19.94 1.37 -7.31
N PHE A 108 -18.69 1.19 -6.89
CA PHE A 108 -17.88 0.00 -7.14
C PHE A 108 -17.58 -0.68 -5.80
N GLY A 109 -18.41 -1.68 -5.48
CA GLY A 109 -18.36 -2.31 -4.18
C GLY A 109 -18.60 -1.31 -3.05
N SER A 110 -17.93 -1.51 -1.92
CA SER A 110 -17.97 -0.60 -0.77
C SER A 110 -16.84 0.42 -0.77
N LEU A 111 -15.89 0.33 -1.71
CA LEU A 111 -14.63 1.07 -1.65
C LEU A 111 -14.64 2.37 -2.46
N PHE A 112 -15.29 2.38 -3.61
CA PHE A 112 -15.17 3.49 -4.55
C PHE A 112 -16.51 3.94 -5.08
N ARG A 113 -16.58 5.22 -5.40
CA ARG A 113 -17.66 5.83 -6.15
C ARG A 113 -17.08 6.68 -7.27
N LEU A 114 -17.63 6.56 -8.46
CA LEU A 114 -17.38 7.47 -9.57
C LEU A 114 -18.44 8.57 -9.50
N ASP A 115 -18.03 9.80 -9.30
CA ASP A 115 -18.96 10.97 -9.18
C ASP A 115 -19.22 11.63 -10.53
N GLY A 116 -18.53 11.20 -11.59
CA GLY A 116 -18.70 11.68 -12.94
C GLY A 116 -17.40 11.74 -13.72
N TYR A 117 -17.46 12.36 -14.89
CA TYR A 117 -16.30 12.47 -15.77
C TYR A 117 -16.35 13.72 -16.62
N ASP A 118 -15.18 14.11 -17.15
CA ASP A 118 -15.06 15.10 -18.21
C ASP A 118 -14.56 14.40 -19.47
N LEU A 119 -15.12 14.80 -20.61
CA LEU A 119 -14.79 14.24 -21.91
C LEU A 119 -14.28 15.36 -22.82
N GLN A 120 -13.14 15.15 -23.43
CA GLN A 120 -12.60 16.02 -24.45
C GLN A 120 -12.34 15.19 -25.71
N GLU A 121 -12.88 15.64 -26.82
CA GLU A 121 -12.75 14.97 -28.12
C GLU A 121 -11.95 15.84 -29.09
N THR A 122 -11.08 15.18 -29.83
CA THR A 122 -10.39 15.74 -30.99
C THR A 122 -10.63 14.82 -32.18
N PRO A 123 -10.30 15.22 -33.41
CA PRO A 123 -10.44 14.33 -34.59
C PRO A 123 -9.69 12.99 -34.48
N THR A 124 -8.68 12.91 -33.60
CA THR A 124 -7.79 11.75 -33.49
C THR A 124 -7.72 11.12 -32.10
N SER A 125 -8.35 11.73 -31.09
CA SER A 125 -8.26 11.27 -29.72
C SER A 125 -9.48 11.61 -28.87
N ILE A 126 -9.71 10.78 -27.85
CA ILE A 126 -10.67 11.02 -26.77
C ILE A 126 -9.88 11.05 -25.47
N THR A 127 -10.00 12.12 -24.71
CA THR A 127 -9.45 12.22 -23.34
C THR A 127 -10.57 12.16 -22.33
N LEU A 128 -10.45 11.25 -21.38
CA LEU A 128 -11.44 11.01 -20.34
C LEU A 128 -10.80 11.25 -18.98
N HIS A 129 -11.38 12.20 -18.22
CA HIS A 129 -11.00 12.41 -16.81
C HIS A 129 -12.10 11.84 -15.91
N LEU A 130 -11.76 10.82 -15.11
CA LEU A 130 -12.67 10.14 -14.21
C LEU A 130 -12.53 10.70 -12.79
N ASN A 131 -13.65 11.10 -12.18
CA ASN A 131 -13.69 11.64 -10.82
C ASN A 131 -14.10 10.56 -9.84
N TRP A 132 -13.13 10.03 -9.16
CA TRP A 132 -13.29 8.98 -8.17
C TRP A 132 -13.35 9.54 -6.75
N LYS A 133 -14.13 8.89 -5.91
CA LYS A 133 -14.14 9.12 -4.47
C LYS A 133 -13.92 7.80 -3.74
N ALA A 134 -13.02 7.80 -2.76
CA ALA A 134 -12.86 6.69 -1.84
C ALA A 134 -13.98 6.74 -0.78
N LEU A 135 -14.80 5.71 -0.70
CA LEU A 135 -15.84 5.58 0.33
C LEU A 135 -15.28 4.99 1.62
N LEU A 136 -14.27 4.14 1.50
CA LEU A 136 -13.46 3.60 2.57
C LEU A 136 -12.01 3.62 2.14
N GLN A 137 -11.08 3.48 3.09
CA GLN A 137 -9.67 3.35 2.76
C GLN A 137 -9.39 2.00 2.08
N PRO A 138 -8.95 1.98 0.80
CA PRO A 138 -8.57 0.74 0.14
C PRO A 138 -7.31 0.14 0.76
N ARG A 139 -7.24 -1.18 0.85
CA ARG A 139 -6.04 -1.90 1.31
C ARG A 139 -5.11 -2.28 0.17
N ASP A 140 -5.67 -2.47 -1.02
CA ASP A 140 -4.98 -2.94 -2.21
C ASP A 140 -4.96 -1.89 -3.30
N ASP A 141 -4.07 -2.09 -4.26
CA ASP A 141 -3.99 -1.25 -5.44
C ASP A 141 -4.92 -1.80 -6.51
N TYR A 142 -5.90 -0.98 -6.85
CA TYR A 142 -6.90 -1.31 -7.85
C TYR A 142 -6.58 -0.64 -9.19
N LYS A 143 -6.87 -1.36 -10.24
CA LYS A 143 -6.87 -0.85 -11.61
C LYS A 143 -8.31 -0.65 -12.07
N TYR A 144 -8.48 0.23 -13.01
CA TYR A 144 -9.73 0.38 -13.74
C TYR A 144 -9.48 0.19 -15.24
N PHE A 145 -10.49 -0.25 -15.95
CA PHE A 145 -10.46 -0.33 -17.41
C PHE A 145 -11.55 0.53 -18.01
N VAL A 146 -11.20 1.16 -19.10
CA VAL A 146 -12.12 1.91 -19.94
C VAL A 146 -12.13 1.26 -21.31
N HIS A 147 -13.32 0.90 -21.77
CA HIS A 147 -13.50 0.31 -23.09
C HIS A 147 -14.28 1.28 -23.97
N LEU A 148 -13.78 1.54 -25.17
CA LEU A 148 -14.51 2.23 -26.22
C LEU A 148 -15.20 1.20 -27.10
N TRP A 149 -16.51 1.26 -27.17
CA TRP A 149 -17.33 0.34 -27.94
C TRP A 149 -17.88 1.02 -29.21
N HIS A 150 -17.89 0.29 -30.32
CA HIS A 150 -18.58 0.67 -31.53
C HIS A 150 -19.19 -0.56 -32.19
N ASN A 151 -20.47 -0.52 -32.54
CA ASN A 151 -21.19 -1.63 -33.15
C ASN A 151 -21.03 -2.99 -32.44
N GLY A 152 -21.03 -2.99 -31.11
CA GLY A 152 -20.90 -4.20 -30.29
C GLY A 152 -19.50 -4.77 -30.17
N GLN A 153 -18.47 -4.07 -30.65
CA GLN A 153 -17.08 -4.46 -30.56
C GLN A 153 -16.26 -3.43 -29.78
N ILE A 154 -15.26 -3.90 -29.04
CA ILE A 154 -14.27 -3.04 -28.38
C ILE A 154 -13.30 -2.53 -29.46
N ILE A 155 -13.28 -1.21 -29.66
CA ILE A 155 -12.37 -0.54 -30.60
C ILE A 155 -11.01 -0.32 -29.94
N THR A 156 -11.03 0.10 -28.67
CA THR A 156 -9.82 0.30 -27.88
C THR A 156 -10.15 0.19 -26.39
N GLN A 157 -9.11 -0.06 -25.60
CA GLN A 157 -9.23 -0.15 -24.15
C GLN A 157 -8.00 0.43 -23.47
N VAL A 158 -8.19 0.92 -22.25
CA VAL A 158 -7.14 1.35 -21.35
C VAL A 158 -7.30 0.61 -20.02
N ASP A 159 -6.21 -0.02 -19.56
CA ASP A 159 -6.10 -0.68 -18.26
C ASP A 159 -4.99 0.01 -17.46
N THR A 160 -5.35 0.75 -16.44
CA THR A 160 -4.38 1.54 -15.67
C THR A 160 -4.80 1.73 -14.22
N MET A 161 -3.85 2.12 -13.39
CA MET A 161 -4.11 2.65 -12.04
C MET A 161 -4.38 4.15 -12.10
N PRO A 162 -5.08 4.71 -11.11
CA PRO A 162 -5.27 6.16 -11.00
C PRO A 162 -3.94 6.91 -11.10
N ALA A 163 -3.97 8.09 -11.74
CA ALA A 163 -2.80 8.92 -12.01
C ALA A 163 -1.62 8.14 -12.63
N SER A 164 -1.92 7.18 -13.53
CA SER A 164 -0.91 6.31 -14.17
C SER A 164 -0.01 5.58 -13.16
N GLY A 165 -0.56 5.20 -12.01
CA GLY A 165 0.15 4.51 -10.93
C GLY A 165 0.95 5.42 -9.98
N GLN A 166 0.98 6.72 -10.22
CA GLN A 166 1.68 7.68 -9.34
C GLN A 166 0.94 7.93 -8.02
N TYR A 167 -0.34 7.63 -7.97
CA TYR A 167 -1.18 7.74 -6.78
C TYR A 167 -2.06 6.49 -6.62
N PRO A 168 -1.47 5.36 -6.24
CA PRO A 168 -2.17 4.08 -6.14
C PRO A 168 -3.30 4.14 -5.10
N THR A 169 -4.34 3.35 -5.30
CA THR A 169 -5.57 3.40 -4.48
C THR A 169 -5.32 3.04 -3.02
N SER A 170 -4.35 2.20 -2.70
CA SER A 170 -3.94 1.90 -1.31
C SER A 170 -3.45 3.12 -0.54
N TRP A 171 -3.16 4.22 -1.24
CA TRP A 171 -2.76 5.49 -0.63
C TRP A 171 -3.93 6.42 -0.34
N TRP A 172 -5.11 6.14 -0.86
CA TRP A 172 -6.28 6.99 -0.68
C TRP A 172 -6.80 6.89 0.74
N ALA A 173 -7.34 8.00 1.23
CA ALA A 173 -8.08 8.02 2.48
C ALA A 173 -9.58 8.02 2.21
N GLU A 174 -10.36 7.62 3.20
CA GLU A 174 -11.81 7.76 3.15
C GLU A 174 -12.20 9.22 2.90
N GLY A 175 -13.10 9.44 1.94
CA GLY A 175 -13.59 10.76 1.55
C GLY A 175 -12.74 11.50 0.51
N GLU A 176 -11.55 11.01 0.19
CA GLU A 176 -10.67 11.59 -0.82
C GLU A 176 -11.15 11.30 -2.24
#